data_56cefc5827c3f6f85db940e0c6150466
#
_entry.id   56cefc5827c3f6f85db940e0c6150466
#
_cell.length_a   1.000
_cell.length_b   1.000
_cell.length_c   1.000
_cell.angle_alpha   90.00
_cell.angle_beta   90.00
_cell.angle_gamma   90.00
#
_symmetry.space_group_name_H-M   'P 1'
#
loop_
_entity.id
_entity.type
_entity.pdbx_description
1 polymer ?
#
loop_
_entity_poly.entity_id
_entity_poly.type
_entity_poly.pdbx_seq_one_letter_code
_entity_poly.pdbx_strand_id
1 'polypeptide(L)'
;MLFLGPHACEEALVRGELHSLWIAPAAWGRVARLVADARNAGVVLRREPMEALDRKAQGQRHQGVLGEGGAFAYAAIEDLEASLRARGDAALFLALDGVTDPHNLGAILRSAAGAGVDGVILPERRSAAVNETVIRASAGTAGRVPVCRVVNLGRALDGLKEAGAWIYGLAAGEGSRSYLDEPFDRPTVLVLGAEGEGLHLKIRERCDGLLHIPMPGGIESLNVSAAAAVALFRVLARRGPHGA
;
A
#
# COMPACT_ATOMS: atom_id res chain seq x y z
N MET A 1 -20.09 -5.53 -1.79
CA MET A 1 -20.85 -6.80 -1.62
C MET A 1 -20.96 -7.10 -0.14
N LEU A 2 -22.12 -7.61 0.33
CA LEU A 2 -22.28 -8.07 1.72
C LEU A 2 -22.12 -9.57 1.79
N PHE A 3 -21.34 -10.03 2.75
CA PHE A 3 -21.17 -11.44 3.12
C PHE A 3 -21.94 -11.69 4.40
N LEU A 4 -22.89 -12.61 4.37
CA LEU A 4 -23.83 -12.84 5.46
C LEU A 4 -23.46 -14.09 6.25
N GLY A 5 -23.10 -13.91 7.51
CA GLY A 5 -22.75 -14.98 8.43
C GLY A 5 -21.27 -15.36 8.44
N PRO A 6 -20.83 -16.14 9.46
CA PRO A 6 -19.42 -16.45 9.67
C PRO A 6 -18.77 -17.13 8.48
N HIS A 7 -19.40 -18.15 7.91
CA HIS A 7 -18.82 -18.96 6.83
C HIS A 7 -18.56 -18.13 5.55
N ALA A 8 -19.54 -17.30 5.13
CA ALA A 8 -19.37 -16.42 3.98
C ALA A 8 -18.25 -15.39 4.21
N CYS A 9 -18.11 -14.90 5.45
CA CYS A 9 -17.03 -13.98 5.81
C CYS A 9 -15.67 -14.69 5.85
N GLU A 10 -15.59 -15.95 6.30
CA GLU A 10 -14.36 -16.75 6.26
C GLU A 10 -13.90 -17.00 4.82
N GLU A 11 -14.82 -17.39 3.94
CA GLU A 11 -14.52 -17.57 2.52
C GLU A 11 -14.07 -16.27 1.86
N ALA A 12 -14.75 -15.15 2.12
CA ALA A 12 -14.37 -13.84 1.59
C ALA A 12 -13.00 -13.40 2.13
N LEU A 13 -12.70 -13.71 3.41
CA LEU A 13 -11.41 -13.44 4.00
C LEU A 13 -10.29 -14.22 3.31
N VAL A 14 -10.51 -15.52 3.07
CA VAL A 14 -9.56 -16.38 2.35
C VAL A 14 -9.31 -15.88 0.93
N ARG A 15 -10.35 -15.38 0.25
CA ARG A 15 -10.21 -14.78 -1.09
C ARG A 15 -9.61 -13.36 -1.08
N GLY A 16 -9.37 -12.78 0.12
CA GLY A 16 -8.87 -11.41 0.24
C GLY A 16 -9.88 -10.34 -0.17
N GLU A 17 -11.16 -10.70 -0.18
CA GLU A 17 -12.26 -9.82 -0.59
C GLU A 17 -12.91 -9.08 0.58
N LEU A 18 -12.57 -9.43 1.84
CA LEU A 18 -13.19 -8.88 3.03
C LEU A 18 -12.46 -7.61 3.48
N HIS A 19 -13.16 -6.48 3.47
CA HIS A 19 -12.60 -5.18 3.88
C HIS A 19 -13.03 -4.79 5.29
N SER A 20 -14.28 -5.05 5.64
CA SER A 20 -14.84 -4.75 6.97
C SER A 20 -15.62 -5.94 7.50
N LEU A 21 -15.56 -6.14 8.81
CA LEU A 21 -16.29 -7.21 9.51
C LEU A 21 -17.03 -6.61 10.70
N TRP A 22 -18.37 -6.66 10.66
CA TRP A 22 -19.25 -6.28 11.75
C TRP A 22 -19.66 -7.49 12.54
N ILE A 23 -19.56 -7.41 13.85
CA ILE A 23 -19.84 -8.52 14.74
C ILE A 23 -20.68 -8.03 15.90
N ALA A 24 -21.81 -8.68 16.12
CA ALA A 24 -22.62 -8.45 17.31
C ALA A 24 -21.88 -8.95 18.57
N PRO A 25 -21.97 -8.23 19.71
CA PRO A 25 -21.27 -8.60 20.94
C PRO A 25 -21.50 -10.07 21.36
N ALA A 26 -22.71 -10.56 21.21
CA ALA A 26 -23.06 -11.96 21.55
C ALA A 26 -22.42 -13.02 20.61
N ALA A 27 -22.00 -12.65 19.42
CA ALA A 27 -21.37 -13.54 18.46
C ALA A 27 -19.84 -13.57 18.59
N TRP A 28 -19.22 -12.56 19.23
CA TRP A 28 -17.77 -12.35 19.25
C TRP A 28 -16.97 -13.57 19.70
N GLY A 29 -17.35 -14.21 20.79
CA GLY A 29 -16.64 -15.40 21.28
C GLY A 29 -16.76 -16.61 20.35
N ARG A 30 -17.90 -16.77 19.67
CA ARG A 30 -18.14 -17.88 18.73
C ARG A 30 -17.33 -17.78 17.44
N VAL A 31 -16.95 -16.57 17.07
CA VAL A 31 -16.18 -16.29 15.85
C VAL A 31 -14.77 -15.77 16.17
N ALA A 32 -14.23 -16.11 17.34
CA ALA A 32 -12.94 -15.63 17.80
C ALA A 32 -11.80 -15.89 16.79
N ARG A 33 -11.83 -17.06 16.12
CA ARG A 33 -10.86 -17.40 15.08
C ARG A 33 -11.00 -16.48 13.88
N LEU A 34 -12.20 -16.29 13.33
CA LEU A 34 -12.45 -15.37 12.23
C LEU A 34 -12.01 -13.94 12.59
N VAL A 35 -12.26 -13.50 13.83
CA VAL A 35 -11.82 -12.19 14.33
C VAL A 35 -10.31 -12.06 14.34
N ALA A 36 -9.59 -13.11 14.79
CA ALA A 36 -8.13 -13.12 14.81
C ALA A 36 -7.56 -13.09 13.39
N ASP A 37 -8.08 -13.95 12.51
CA ASP A 37 -7.65 -14.05 11.12
C ASP A 37 -7.95 -12.77 10.35
N ALA A 38 -9.14 -12.18 10.53
CA ALA A 38 -9.52 -10.91 9.94
C ALA A 38 -8.64 -9.74 10.41
N ARG A 39 -8.29 -9.72 11.71
CA ARG A 39 -7.35 -8.72 12.26
C ARG A 39 -5.97 -8.86 11.66
N ASN A 40 -5.46 -10.08 11.54
CA ASN A 40 -4.16 -10.37 10.91
C ASN A 40 -4.15 -10.00 9.43
N ALA A 41 -5.31 -10.12 8.76
CA ALA A 41 -5.49 -9.73 7.37
C ALA A 41 -5.73 -8.21 7.17
N GLY A 42 -5.75 -7.41 8.25
CA GLY A 42 -5.97 -5.95 8.16
C GLY A 42 -7.42 -5.55 7.92
N VAL A 43 -8.37 -6.48 8.07
CA VAL A 43 -9.80 -6.20 7.94
C VAL A 43 -10.28 -5.29 9.07
N VAL A 44 -11.05 -4.27 8.76
CA VAL A 44 -11.62 -3.34 9.75
C VAL A 44 -12.67 -4.05 10.59
N LEU A 45 -12.39 -4.23 11.88
CA LEU A 45 -13.32 -4.88 12.81
C LEU A 45 -14.22 -3.84 13.49
N ARG A 46 -15.52 -4.07 13.47
CA ARG A 46 -16.51 -3.21 14.12
C ARG A 46 -17.44 -4.04 15.01
N ARG A 47 -17.69 -3.55 16.21
CA ARG A 47 -18.72 -4.07 17.08
C ARG A 47 -20.00 -3.26 16.88
N GLU A 48 -21.08 -3.92 16.53
CA GLU A 48 -22.37 -3.29 16.28
C GLU A 48 -23.48 -4.08 16.98
N PRO A 49 -24.52 -3.42 17.48
CA PRO A 49 -25.71 -4.11 18.01
C PRO A 49 -26.37 -4.98 16.93
N MET A 50 -27.06 -6.05 17.37
CA MET A 50 -27.73 -6.98 16.47
C MET A 50 -28.70 -6.26 15.52
N GLU A 51 -29.47 -5.29 16.06
CA GLU A 51 -30.45 -4.51 15.28
C GLU A 51 -29.79 -3.69 14.17
N ALA A 52 -28.53 -3.24 14.35
CA ALA A 52 -27.78 -2.56 13.31
C ALA A 52 -27.37 -3.51 12.18
N LEU A 53 -26.98 -4.74 12.56
CA LEU A 53 -26.67 -5.79 11.59
C LEU A 53 -27.93 -6.24 10.83
N ASP A 54 -29.07 -6.41 11.54
CA ASP A 54 -30.36 -6.77 10.91
C ASP A 54 -30.77 -5.74 9.84
N ARG A 55 -30.60 -4.45 10.14
CA ARG A 55 -30.87 -3.37 9.15
C ARG A 55 -29.94 -3.45 7.95
N LYS A 56 -28.64 -3.68 8.18
CA LYS A 56 -27.65 -3.84 7.09
C LYS A 56 -27.92 -5.08 6.25
N ALA A 57 -28.30 -6.18 6.89
CA ALA A 57 -28.61 -7.45 6.25
C ALA A 57 -29.98 -7.47 5.55
N GLN A 58 -30.79 -6.41 5.71
CA GLN A 58 -32.15 -6.34 5.14
C GLN A 58 -33.01 -7.56 5.48
N GLY A 59 -32.94 -8.01 6.75
CA GLY A 59 -33.69 -9.16 7.25
C GLY A 59 -33.13 -10.54 6.85
N GLN A 60 -32.01 -10.60 6.14
CA GLN A 60 -31.35 -11.86 5.81
C GLN A 60 -30.59 -12.43 7.01
N ARG A 61 -30.49 -13.77 7.07
CA ARG A 61 -29.85 -14.46 8.18
C ARG A 61 -28.33 -14.27 8.17
N HIS A 62 -27.77 -13.63 9.19
CA HIS A 62 -26.34 -13.31 9.31
C HIS A 62 -25.68 -13.82 10.59
N GLN A 63 -26.43 -14.42 11.52
CA GLN A 63 -25.93 -15.03 12.76
C GLN A 63 -25.09 -14.10 13.64
N GLY A 64 -25.32 -12.79 13.56
CA GLY A 64 -24.56 -11.76 14.27
C GLY A 64 -23.21 -11.42 13.65
N VAL A 65 -22.97 -11.81 12.40
CA VAL A 65 -21.74 -11.52 11.65
C VAL A 65 -22.08 -11.04 10.25
N LEU A 66 -21.53 -9.92 9.87
CA LEU A 66 -21.62 -9.37 8.52
C LEU A 66 -20.23 -8.97 8.03
N GLY A 67 -19.90 -9.33 6.80
CA GLY A 67 -18.75 -8.85 6.08
C GLY A 67 -19.15 -7.89 4.98
N GLU A 68 -18.34 -6.89 4.75
CA GLU A 68 -18.40 -6.06 3.54
C GLU A 68 -17.09 -6.17 2.80
N GLY A 69 -17.19 -6.33 1.48
CA GLY A 69 -16.02 -6.50 0.65
C GLY A 69 -16.35 -6.58 -0.83
N GLY A 70 -15.38 -7.01 -1.58
CA GLY A 70 -15.40 -7.11 -3.03
C GLY A 70 -13.96 -7.13 -3.56
N ALA A 71 -13.76 -6.78 -4.83
CA ALA A 71 -12.41 -6.52 -5.33
C ALA A 71 -11.73 -5.43 -4.50
N PHE A 72 -10.40 -5.51 -4.35
CA PHE A 72 -9.63 -4.51 -3.60
C PHE A 72 -10.01 -3.09 -4.03
N ALA A 73 -10.34 -2.23 -3.06
CA ALA A 73 -10.73 -0.85 -3.32
C ALA A 73 -9.47 0.00 -3.54
N TYR A 74 -9.22 0.34 -4.79
CA TYR A 74 -8.15 1.28 -5.13
C TYR A 74 -8.59 2.71 -4.86
N ALA A 75 -7.67 3.52 -4.32
CA ALA A 75 -7.85 4.95 -4.17
C ALA A 75 -7.80 5.66 -5.54
N ALA A 76 -8.44 6.79 -5.67
CA ALA A 76 -8.27 7.66 -6.83
C ALA A 76 -6.95 8.45 -6.71
N ILE A 77 -6.38 8.87 -7.85
CA ILE A 77 -5.13 9.67 -7.81
C ILE A 77 -5.37 11.04 -7.17
N GLU A 78 -6.56 11.58 -7.32
CA GLU A 78 -7.01 12.84 -6.73
C GLU A 78 -6.97 12.81 -5.19
N ASP A 79 -7.25 11.63 -4.58
CA ASP A 79 -7.15 11.45 -3.14
C ASP A 79 -5.69 11.53 -2.66
N LEU A 80 -4.75 10.99 -3.46
CA LEU A 80 -3.32 11.09 -3.15
C LEU A 80 -2.82 12.53 -3.30
N GLU A 81 -3.25 13.25 -4.32
CA GLU A 81 -2.94 14.67 -4.49
C GLU A 81 -3.51 15.54 -3.34
N ALA A 82 -4.72 15.22 -2.87
CA ALA A 82 -5.31 15.89 -1.72
C ALA A 82 -4.51 15.60 -0.44
N SER A 83 -4.08 14.35 -0.24
CA SER A 83 -3.21 13.96 0.87
C SER A 83 -1.86 14.68 0.82
N LEU A 84 -1.25 14.81 -0.37
CA LEU A 84 -0.02 15.57 -0.58
C LEU A 84 -0.16 17.00 -0.09
N ARG A 85 -1.23 17.69 -0.51
CA ARG A 85 -1.50 19.07 -0.09
C ARG A 85 -1.74 19.21 1.42
N ALA A 86 -2.41 18.24 2.01
CA ALA A 86 -2.71 18.24 3.46
C ALA A 86 -1.47 17.96 4.33
N ARG A 87 -0.57 17.07 3.86
CA ARG A 87 0.62 16.63 4.60
C ARG A 87 1.82 17.54 4.40
N GLY A 88 1.85 18.32 3.29
CA GLY A 88 2.96 19.21 2.97
C GLY A 88 4.30 18.47 2.94
N ASP A 89 5.34 19.04 3.55
CA ASP A 89 6.71 18.49 3.54
C ASP A 89 6.81 17.09 4.17
N ALA A 90 5.85 16.69 5.00
CA ALA A 90 5.81 15.35 5.59
C ALA A 90 5.29 14.28 4.63
N ALA A 91 4.69 14.65 3.48
CA ALA A 91 4.11 13.71 2.54
C ALA A 91 5.16 12.73 1.98
N LEU A 92 4.81 11.44 1.97
CA LEU A 92 5.66 10.37 1.45
C LEU A 92 4.82 9.40 0.62
N PHE A 93 5.15 9.27 -0.65
CA PHE A 93 4.50 8.35 -1.58
C PHE A 93 5.51 7.37 -2.17
N LEU A 94 4.98 6.25 -2.65
CA LEU A 94 5.75 5.23 -3.34
C LEU A 94 5.12 4.96 -4.70
N ALA A 95 5.90 4.99 -5.76
CA ALA A 95 5.48 4.60 -7.10
C ALA A 95 6.27 3.38 -7.57
N LEU A 96 5.60 2.39 -8.15
CA LEU A 96 6.22 1.15 -8.57
C LEU A 96 6.12 1.01 -10.09
N ASP A 97 7.27 0.99 -10.75
CA ASP A 97 7.38 0.92 -12.21
C ASP A 97 7.71 -0.51 -12.63
N GLY A 98 6.69 -1.30 -12.94
CA GLY A 98 6.88 -2.64 -13.48
C GLY A 98 7.06 -3.77 -12.43
N VAL A 99 6.65 -3.58 -11.20
CA VAL A 99 6.66 -4.65 -10.18
C VAL A 99 5.51 -5.63 -10.44
N THR A 100 5.82 -6.78 -11.00
CA THR A 100 4.84 -7.80 -11.45
C THR A 100 4.66 -8.97 -10.49
N ASP A 101 5.61 -9.22 -9.59
CA ASP A 101 5.51 -10.29 -8.60
C ASP A 101 4.59 -9.89 -7.44
N PRO A 102 3.50 -10.65 -7.18
CA PRO A 102 2.60 -10.38 -6.07
C PRO A 102 3.27 -10.48 -4.68
N HIS A 103 4.30 -11.33 -4.52
CA HIS A 103 5.02 -11.45 -3.26
C HIS A 103 5.83 -10.19 -2.96
N ASN A 104 6.52 -9.66 -3.97
CA ASN A 104 7.24 -8.39 -3.86
C ASN A 104 6.27 -7.24 -3.56
N LEU A 105 5.15 -7.14 -4.29
CA LEU A 105 4.15 -6.11 -4.03
C LEU A 105 3.61 -6.20 -2.59
N GLY A 106 3.29 -7.40 -2.10
CA GLY A 106 2.82 -7.59 -0.72
C GLY A 106 3.84 -7.15 0.32
N ALA A 107 5.13 -7.53 0.15
CA ALA A 107 6.21 -7.12 1.04
C ALA A 107 6.44 -5.60 1.02
N ILE A 108 6.34 -4.97 -0.17
CA ILE A 108 6.43 -3.52 -0.34
C ILE A 108 5.28 -2.82 0.39
N LEU A 109 4.03 -3.27 0.22
CA LEU A 109 2.87 -2.68 0.90
C LEU A 109 2.98 -2.81 2.42
N ARG A 110 3.54 -3.91 2.91
CA ARG A 110 3.82 -4.07 4.35
C ARG A 110 4.83 -3.05 4.85
N SER A 111 5.93 -2.85 4.12
CA SER A 111 6.95 -1.85 4.47
C SER A 111 6.40 -0.44 4.38
N ALA A 112 5.59 -0.14 3.35
CA ALA A 112 4.92 1.14 3.16
C ALA A 112 3.95 1.45 4.32
N ALA A 113 3.16 0.46 4.76
CA ALA A 113 2.29 0.59 5.93
C ALA A 113 3.08 0.86 7.21
N GLY A 114 4.22 0.15 7.40
CA GLY A 114 5.12 0.34 8.55
C GLY A 114 5.82 1.69 8.54
N ALA A 115 6.10 2.23 7.36
CA ALA A 115 6.73 3.53 7.16
C ALA A 115 5.73 4.71 7.17
N GLY A 116 4.43 4.48 7.28
CA GLY A 116 3.43 5.54 7.26
C GLY A 116 3.34 6.26 5.91
N VAL A 117 3.52 5.54 4.81
CA VAL A 117 3.40 6.07 3.45
C VAL A 117 1.97 6.54 3.19
N ASP A 118 1.81 7.72 2.62
CA ASP A 118 0.51 8.35 2.36
C ASP A 118 -0.21 7.75 1.14
N GLY A 119 0.52 7.03 0.27
CA GLY A 119 -0.08 6.30 -0.85
C GLY A 119 0.95 5.55 -1.69
N VAL A 120 0.48 4.48 -2.35
CA VAL A 120 1.26 3.68 -3.29
C VAL A 120 0.61 3.74 -4.66
N ILE A 121 1.40 4.01 -5.70
CA ILE A 121 0.94 4.20 -7.07
C ILE A 121 1.44 3.05 -7.93
N LEU A 122 0.51 2.37 -8.61
CA LEU A 122 0.77 1.24 -9.49
C LEU A 122 0.26 1.52 -10.90
N PRO A 123 0.98 1.18 -11.96
CA PRO A 123 0.40 1.19 -13.30
C PRO A 123 -0.64 0.04 -13.41
N GLU A 124 -1.68 0.25 -14.22
CA GLU A 124 -2.69 -0.80 -14.49
C GLU A 124 -2.10 -1.98 -15.28
N ARG A 125 -1.12 -1.70 -16.12
CA ARG A 125 -0.44 -2.67 -16.96
C ARG A 125 0.98 -2.90 -16.49
N ARG A 126 1.48 -4.13 -16.68
CA ARG A 126 2.84 -4.54 -16.28
C ARG A 126 3.09 -4.33 -14.77
N SER A 127 2.09 -4.58 -13.96
CA SER A 127 2.17 -4.51 -12.51
C SER A 127 1.26 -5.57 -11.89
N ALA A 128 1.65 -6.08 -10.73
CA ALA A 128 0.79 -6.93 -9.93
C ALA A 128 -0.45 -6.13 -9.48
N ALA A 129 -1.61 -6.77 -9.56
CA ALA A 129 -2.81 -6.25 -8.90
C ALA A 129 -2.83 -6.74 -7.45
N VAL A 130 -3.48 -5.96 -6.57
CA VAL A 130 -3.71 -6.41 -5.19
C VAL A 130 -4.74 -7.53 -5.21
N ASN A 131 -4.28 -8.74 -4.99
CA ASN A 131 -5.03 -9.98 -4.93
C ASN A 131 -4.78 -10.70 -3.62
N GLU A 132 -5.33 -11.89 -3.45
CA GLU A 132 -5.17 -12.71 -2.24
C GLU A 132 -3.69 -12.98 -1.88
N THR A 133 -2.84 -13.23 -2.89
CA THR A 133 -1.41 -13.46 -2.68
C THR A 133 -0.72 -12.21 -2.11
N VAL A 134 -1.04 -11.03 -2.65
CA VAL A 134 -0.55 -9.73 -2.14
C VAL A 134 -1.02 -9.48 -0.71
N ILE A 135 -2.30 -9.71 -0.42
CA ILE A 135 -2.87 -9.53 0.92
C ILE A 135 -2.18 -10.45 1.92
N ARG A 136 -1.95 -11.71 1.55
CA ARG A 136 -1.25 -12.69 2.38
C ARG A 136 0.23 -12.31 2.58
N ALA A 137 0.93 -11.94 1.52
CA ALA A 137 2.34 -11.53 1.57
C ALA A 137 2.55 -10.24 2.38
N SER A 138 1.56 -9.34 2.36
CA SER A 138 1.58 -8.13 3.20
C SER A 138 1.25 -8.41 4.67
N ALA A 139 0.98 -9.65 5.08
CA ALA A 139 0.44 -10.00 6.40
C ALA A 139 -0.81 -9.16 6.76
N GLY A 140 -1.68 -8.91 5.77
CA GLY A 140 -2.93 -8.19 5.93
C GLY A 140 -2.81 -6.67 6.03
N THR A 141 -1.63 -6.10 5.82
CA THR A 141 -1.44 -4.64 5.92
C THR A 141 -1.72 -3.90 4.62
N ALA A 142 -1.97 -4.59 3.49
CA ALA A 142 -2.25 -3.97 2.19
C ALA A 142 -3.39 -2.94 2.22
N GLY A 143 -4.42 -3.16 3.07
CA GLY A 143 -5.53 -2.24 3.25
C GLY A 143 -5.25 -1.03 4.17
N ARG A 144 -4.04 -0.91 4.72
CA ARG A 144 -3.65 0.20 5.62
C ARG A 144 -3.04 1.39 4.88
N VAL A 145 -2.67 1.20 3.63
CA VAL A 145 -2.10 2.24 2.78
C VAL A 145 -3.00 2.42 1.57
N PRO A 146 -3.39 3.64 1.21
CA PRO A 146 -4.06 3.92 -0.04
C PRO A 146 -3.24 3.41 -1.22
N VAL A 147 -3.81 2.54 -2.04
CA VAL A 147 -3.17 2.06 -3.27
C VAL A 147 -3.97 2.59 -4.44
N CYS A 148 -3.31 3.33 -5.31
CA CYS A 148 -3.90 3.89 -6.53
C CYS A 148 -3.41 3.12 -7.75
N ARG A 149 -4.31 2.80 -8.68
CA ARG A 149 -3.95 2.25 -9.99
C ARG A 149 -4.17 3.29 -11.07
N VAL A 150 -3.14 3.51 -11.88
CA VAL A 150 -3.16 4.53 -12.92
C VAL A 150 -2.88 3.94 -14.31
N VAL A 151 -3.56 4.44 -15.31
CA VAL A 151 -3.32 4.04 -16.72
C VAL A 151 -1.91 4.42 -17.16
N ASN A 152 -1.42 5.58 -16.70
CA ASN A 152 -0.13 6.14 -17.08
C ASN A 152 0.61 6.66 -15.85
N LEU A 153 1.61 5.89 -15.42
CA LEU A 153 2.44 6.24 -14.26
C LEU A 153 3.17 7.58 -14.44
N GLY A 154 3.72 7.82 -15.63
CA GLY A 154 4.43 9.08 -15.91
C GLY A 154 3.54 10.31 -15.73
N ARG A 155 2.30 10.24 -16.24
CA ARG A 155 1.33 11.34 -16.07
C ARG A 155 0.93 11.54 -14.60
N ALA A 156 0.79 10.46 -13.85
CA ALA A 156 0.51 10.56 -12.41
C ALA A 156 1.67 11.22 -11.65
N LEU A 157 2.92 10.87 -11.99
CA LEU A 157 4.10 11.53 -11.43
C LEU A 157 4.17 13.01 -11.78
N ASP A 158 3.87 13.37 -13.05
CA ASP A 158 3.82 14.77 -13.48
C ASP A 158 2.79 15.57 -12.65
N GLY A 159 1.58 15.01 -12.40
CA GLY A 159 0.56 15.65 -11.57
C GLY A 159 0.98 15.84 -10.11
N LEU A 160 1.64 14.84 -9.51
CA LEU A 160 2.18 14.97 -8.15
C LEU A 160 3.32 16.00 -8.09
N LYS A 161 4.15 16.09 -9.12
CA LYS A 161 5.17 17.12 -9.23
C LYS A 161 4.58 18.53 -9.33
N GLU A 162 3.56 18.72 -10.16
CA GLU A 162 2.81 19.98 -10.24
C GLU A 162 2.16 20.36 -8.89
N ALA A 163 1.78 19.35 -8.10
CA ALA A 163 1.25 19.53 -6.74
C ALA A 163 2.36 19.80 -5.68
N GLY A 164 3.64 19.81 -6.08
CA GLY A 164 4.77 20.17 -5.22
C GLY A 164 5.63 19.01 -4.73
N ALA A 165 5.37 17.77 -5.14
CA ALA A 165 6.20 16.63 -4.76
C ALA A 165 7.52 16.60 -5.55
N TRP A 166 8.58 16.12 -4.90
CA TRP A 166 9.84 15.75 -5.53
C TRP A 166 9.89 14.27 -5.83
N ILE A 167 10.25 13.93 -7.04
CA ILE A 167 10.26 12.58 -7.56
C ILE A 167 11.69 12.04 -7.54
N TYR A 168 11.95 11.03 -6.72
CA TYR A 168 13.25 10.38 -6.63
C TYR A 168 13.18 8.96 -7.17
N GLY A 169 13.91 8.68 -8.25
CA GLY A 169 14.04 7.33 -8.79
C GLY A 169 15.15 6.55 -8.09
N LEU A 170 14.85 5.34 -7.60
CA LEU A 170 15.88 4.44 -7.10
C LEU A 170 16.53 3.70 -8.28
N ALA A 171 17.72 4.13 -8.66
CA ALA A 171 18.49 3.54 -9.74
C ALA A 171 19.98 3.83 -9.55
N ALA A 172 20.81 2.80 -9.73
CA ALA A 172 22.25 2.97 -9.81
C ALA A 172 22.68 3.48 -11.19
N GLY A 173 23.91 3.97 -11.30
CA GLY A 173 24.55 4.40 -12.54
C GLY A 173 24.78 5.89 -12.62
N GLU A 174 25.13 6.34 -13.82
CA GLU A 174 25.51 7.73 -14.10
C GLU A 174 24.41 8.72 -13.67
N GLY A 175 24.82 9.81 -13.01
CA GLY A 175 23.92 10.84 -12.50
C GLY A 175 23.17 10.47 -11.22
N SER A 176 23.37 9.27 -10.66
CA SER A 176 22.80 8.92 -9.37
C SER A 176 23.69 9.33 -8.21
N ARG A 177 23.08 9.79 -7.11
CA ARG A 177 23.78 10.09 -5.86
C ARG A 177 23.35 9.11 -4.75
N SER A 178 24.15 9.02 -3.70
CA SER A 178 23.80 8.17 -2.56
C SER A 178 22.51 8.66 -1.91
N TYR A 179 21.56 7.74 -1.66
CA TYR A 179 20.33 8.04 -0.91
C TYR A 179 20.61 8.47 0.53
N LEU A 180 21.82 8.20 1.04
CA LEU A 180 22.25 8.63 2.37
C LEU A 180 22.45 10.14 2.46
N ASP A 181 22.75 10.79 1.34
CA ASP A 181 23.05 12.21 1.27
C ASP A 181 21.79 13.06 1.03
N GLU A 182 20.67 12.43 0.67
CA GLU A 182 19.40 13.13 0.45
C GLU A 182 18.75 13.54 1.78
N PRO A 183 18.40 14.82 1.96
CA PRO A 183 17.78 15.32 3.19
C PRO A 183 16.32 14.88 3.36
N PHE A 184 15.60 14.63 2.28
CA PHE A 184 14.17 14.28 2.29
C PHE A 184 13.29 15.27 3.06
N ASP A 185 13.61 16.55 3.00
CA ASP A 185 13.00 17.66 3.73
C ASP A 185 11.80 18.29 3.01
N ARG A 186 11.28 17.62 2.03
CA ARG A 186 10.17 18.06 1.16
C ARG A 186 9.23 16.91 0.80
N PRO A 187 8.03 17.20 0.26
CA PRO A 187 7.10 16.16 -0.17
C PRO A 187 7.80 15.22 -1.15
N THR A 188 7.80 13.93 -0.87
CA THR A 188 8.67 12.96 -1.56
C THR A 188 7.84 11.85 -2.20
N VAL A 189 8.13 11.56 -3.46
CA VAL A 189 7.73 10.32 -4.14
C VAL A 189 8.99 9.50 -4.42
N LEU A 190 9.08 8.30 -3.84
CA LEU A 190 10.10 7.33 -4.21
C LEU A 190 9.59 6.47 -5.37
N VAL A 191 10.36 6.33 -6.42
CA VAL A 191 10.01 5.49 -7.58
C VAL A 191 10.96 4.31 -7.65
N LEU A 192 10.41 3.10 -7.61
CA LEU A 192 11.17 1.85 -7.76
C LEU A 192 10.80 1.14 -9.04
N GLY A 193 11.81 0.67 -9.75
CA GLY A 193 11.65 -0.11 -10.98
C GLY A 193 11.53 -1.60 -10.74
N ALA A 194 11.29 -2.34 -11.81
CA ALA A 194 11.27 -3.80 -11.82
C ALA A 194 12.65 -4.39 -11.49
N GLU A 195 12.65 -5.64 -10.99
CA GLU A 195 13.87 -6.41 -10.81
C GLU A 195 14.54 -6.65 -12.17
N GLY A 196 15.85 -6.42 -12.23
CA GLY A 196 16.67 -6.59 -13.43
C GLY A 196 16.59 -5.44 -14.43
N GLU A 197 15.39 -4.96 -14.78
CA GLU A 197 15.21 -3.88 -15.76
C GLU A 197 15.37 -2.48 -15.15
N GLY A 198 15.12 -2.35 -13.84
CA GLY A 198 15.13 -1.06 -13.16
C GLY A 198 13.97 -0.14 -13.59
N LEU A 199 14.21 1.16 -13.61
CA LEU A 199 13.24 2.16 -14.04
C LEU A 199 13.19 2.25 -15.57
N HIS A 200 11.97 2.23 -16.14
CA HIS A 200 11.82 2.55 -17.56
C HIS A 200 12.33 3.96 -17.87
N LEU A 201 12.96 4.13 -19.04
CA LEU A 201 13.60 5.40 -19.43
C LEU A 201 12.67 6.62 -19.25
N LYS A 202 11.44 6.52 -19.73
CA LYS A 202 10.43 7.60 -19.62
C LYS A 202 10.05 7.95 -18.19
N ILE A 203 10.17 7.02 -17.24
CA ILE A 203 9.95 7.28 -15.82
C ILE A 203 11.19 7.89 -15.19
N ARG A 204 12.38 7.37 -15.55
CA ARG A 204 13.67 7.91 -15.12
C ARG A 204 13.83 9.39 -15.49
N GLU A 205 13.44 9.78 -16.71
CA GLU A 205 13.48 11.16 -17.22
C GLU A 205 12.55 12.12 -16.44
N ARG A 206 11.53 11.61 -15.76
CA ARG A 206 10.60 12.40 -14.95
C ARG A 206 11.08 12.62 -13.52
N CYS A 207 12.05 11.85 -13.07
CA CYS A 207 12.59 12.01 -11.73
C CYS A 207 13.39 13.32 -11.62
N ASP A 208 13.23 14.00 -10.49
CA ASP A 208 14.02 15.20 -10.16
C ASP A 208 15.43 14.83 -9.72
N GLY A 209 15.61 13.58 -9.27
CA GLY A 209 16.90 13.02 -8.91
C GLY A 209 16.89 11.50 -8.94
N LEU A 210 18.07 10.93 -9.20
CA LEU A 210 18.29 9.50 -9.09
C LEU A 210 19.11 9.21 -7.84
N LEU A 211 18.66 8.27 -7.07
CA LEU A 211 19.29 7.84 -5.82
C LEU A 211 19.71 6.38 -5.92
N HIS A 212 20.87 6.05 -5.43
CA HIS A 212 21.30 4.67 -5.29
C HIS A 212 21.52 4.29 -3.83
N ILE A 213 21.29 3.01 -3.53
CA ILE A 213 21.67 2.39 -2.27
C ILE A 213 23.12 1.95 -2.41
N PRO A 214 24.07 2.44 -1.58
CA PRO A 214 25.46 2.00 -1.65
C PRO A 214 25.60 0.50 -1.37
N MET A 215 26.32 -0.20 -2.23
CA MET A 215 26.48 -1.66 -2.20
C MET A 215 27.96 -2.06 -2.02
N PRO A 216 28.55 -1.84 -0.84
CA PRO A 216 29.99 -2.08 -0.64
C PRO A 216 30.37 -3.57 -0.77
N GLY A 217 29.41 -4.47 -0.66
CA GLY A 217 29.60 -5.92 -0.87
C GLY A 217 29.72 -6.34 -2.34
N GLY A 218 29.64 -5.39 -3.31
CA GLY A 218 29.86 -5.67 -4.73
C GLY A 218 28.71 -6.35 -5.46
N ILE A 219 27.52 -6.47 -4.87
CA ILE A 219 26.32 -6.92 -5.57
C ILE A 219 25.69 -5.75 -6.33
N GLU A 220 25.08 -6.04 -7.49
CA GLU A 220 24.55 -5.00 -8.37
C GLU A 220 23.24 -4.38 -7.85
N SER A 221 22.38 -5.16 -7.19
CA SER A 221 21.08 -4.71 -6.73
C SER A 221 20.55 -5.53 -5.55
N LEU A 222 19.56 -4.97 -4.88
CA LEU A 222 18.71 -5.68 -3.92
C LEU A 222 17.41 -6.11 -4.60
N ASN A 223 16.77 -7.14 -4.04
CA ASN A 223 15.37 -7.41 -4.34
C ASN A 223 14.55 -6.11 -4.14
N VAL A 224 13.59 -5.84 -5.01
CA VAL A 224 12.84 -4.58 -5.03
C VAL A 224 12.11 -4.31 -3.72
N SER A 225 11.60 -5.34 -3.02
CA SER A 225 10.94 -5.15 -1.73
C SER A 225 11.92 -4.79 -0.62
N ALA A 226 13.13 -5.32 -0.65
CA ALA A 226 14.21 -4.93 0.26
C ALA A 226 14.67 -3.50 -0.01
N ALA A 227 14.86 -3.12 -1.27
CA ALA A 227 15.20 -1.77 -1.67
C ALA A 227 14.14 -0.75 -1.23
N ALA A 228 12.85 -1.09 -1.40
CA ALA A 228 11.73 -0.28 -0.93
C ALA A 228 11.79 -0.07 0.59
N ALA A 229 11.96 -1.13 1.37
CA ALA A 229 12.04 -1.05 2.83
C ALA A 229 13.19 -0.14 3.26
N VAL A 230 14.40 -0.38 2.75
CA VAL A 230 15.60 0.40 3.11
C VAL A 230 15.40 1.88 2.76
N ALA A 231 14.87 2.21 1.59
CA ALA A 231 14.66 3.59 1.17
C ALA A 231 13.57 4.30 2.00
N LEU A 232 12.42 3.64 2.25
CA LEU A 232 11.34 4.20 3.05
C LEU A 232 11.78 4.50 4.49
N PHE A 233 12.43 3.55 5.15
CA PHE A 233 12.91 3.74 6.52
C PHE A 233 14.09 4.74 6.59
N ARG A 234 14.84 4.93 5.50
CA ARG A 234 15.81 6.04 5.42
C ARG A 234 15.12 7.40 5.43
N VAL A 235 14.03 7.57 4.66
CA VAL A 235 13.23 8.81 4.70
C VAL A 235 12.77 9.10 6.12
N LEU A 236 12.20 8.10 6.83
CA LEU A 236 11.77 8.26 8.20
C LEU A 236 12.91 8.66 9.14
N ALA A 237 14.05 7.99 9.03
CA ALA A 237 15.22 8.27 9.88
C ALA A 237 15.75 9.71 9.69
N ARG A 238 15.60 10.26 8.46
CA ARG A 238 16.02 11.65 8.18
C ARG A 238 15.04 12.69 8.67
N ARG A 239 13.74 12.38 8.58
CA ARG A 239 12.67 13.30 9.02
C ARG A 239 12.49 13.31 10.54
N GLY A 240 13.08 12.35 11.25
CA GLY A 240 12.85 12.14 12.69
C GLY A 240 11.51 11.41 12.95
N PRO A 241 11.24 11.00 14.19
CA PRO A 241 9.96 10.43 14.54
C PRO A 241 8.88 11.47 14.29
N HIS A 242 8.00 11.21 13.33
CA HIS A 242 6.82 12.04 13.11
C HIS A 242 6.02 12.02 14.41
N GLY A 243 5.78 13.20 14.94
CA GLY A 243 5.07 13.37 16.17
C GLY A 243 3.80 12.51 16.21
N ALA A 244 3.69 11.79 17.30
CA ALA A 244 2.48 11.10 17.69
C ALA A 244 1.33 12.09 17.81
#